data_dc4cd0a9f5c19c6e3a3b0e9c33e83e0b
#
_entry.id   dc4cd0a9f5c19c6e3a3b0e9c33e83e0b
#
_cell.length_a   1.000
_cell.length_b   1.000
_cell.length_c   1.000
_cell.angle_alpha   90.00
_cell.angle_beta   90.00
_cell.angle_gamma   90.00
#
_symmetry.space_group_name_H-M   'P 1'
#
loop_
_entity.id
_entity.type
_entity.pdbx_description
1 polymer ?
#
loop_
_entity_poly.entity_id
_entity_poly.type
_entity_poly.pdbx_seq_one_letter_code
_entity_poly.pdbx_strand_id
1 'polypeptide(L)'
;EADIEGEAKNGIKPSSEIFMHSYLYKKYPEIHSIVHCHSNWATILSCFGIKIPSFHYMVAVAGGEDIRCAKYDTFGTSKLSKNIIISLKDRKACLIENHGQVAFDINLSTAFELAQEVEYLASRI
;
A
#
# COMPACT_ATOMS: atom_id res chain seq x y z
N GLU A 1 -1.18 18.84 6.69
CA GLU A 1 -0.81 18.04 7.86
C GLU A 1 -2.07 17.54 8.59
N ALA A 2 -2.04 16.31 9.07
CA ALA A 2 -3.12 15.71 9.84
C ALA A 2 -2.54 14.91 11.01
N ASP A 3 -3.37 14.70 12.05
CA ASP A 3 -2.96 13.83 13.16
C ASP A 3 -3.26 12.35 12.85
N ILE A 4 -2.95 11.47 13.82
CA ILE A 4 -3.15 10.02 13.69
C ILE A 4 -4.64 9.63 13.55
N GLU A 5 -5.55 10.51 13.96
CA GLU A 5 -6.99 10.29 13.78
C GLU A 5 -7.50 10.79 12.41
N GLY A 6 -6.62 11.42 11.62
CA GLY A 6 -6.97 11.94 10.31
C GLY A 6 -7.51 13.36 10.31
N GLU A 7 -7.45 14.05 11.44
CA GLU A 7 -7.92 15.43 11.56
C GLU A 7 -6.87 16.41 11.03
N ALA A 8 -7.33 17.36 10.20
CA ALA A 8 -6.46 18.38 9.63
C ALA A 8 -5.87 19.30 10.70
N LYS A 9 -4.57 19.56 10.65
CA LYS A 9 -3.84 20.44 11.59
C LYS A 9 -3.63 21.85 11.04
N ASN A 10 -3.63 22.03 9.73
CA ASN A 10 -3.30 23.29 9.06
C ASN A 10 -4.47 23.87 8.24
N GLY A 11 -5.68 23.39 8.46
CA GLY A 11 -6.87 23.84 7.73
C GLY A 11 -6.97 23.34 6.29
N ILE A 12 -5.99 22.59 5.82
CA ILE A 12 -6.00 21.99 4.47
C ILE A 12 -6.64 20.61 4.55
N LYS A 13 -7.65 20.37 3.72
CA LYS A 13 -8.36 19.09 3.67
C LYS A 13 -7.37 17.96 3.34
N PRO A 14 -7.29 16.90 4.17
CA PRO A 14 -6.43 15.75 3.87
C PRO A 14 -6.95 14.94 2.69
N SER A 15 -6.10 14.05 2.17
CA SER A 15 -6.48 13.10 1.12
C SER A 15 -7.69 12.27 1.55
N SER A 16 -8.53 11.87 0.58
CA SER A 16 -9.60 10.89 0.81
C SER A 16 -9.10 9.56 1.36
N GLU A 17 -7.81 9.24 1.17
CA GLU A 17 -7.17 8.02 1.68
C GLU A 17 -6.53 8.19 3.06
N ILE A 18 -6.83 9.29 3.76
CA ILE A 18 -6.25 9.54 5.09
C ILE A 18 -6.54 8.41 6.08
N PHE A 19 -7.70 7.76 5.99
CA PHE A 19 -8.05 6.66 6.88
C PHE A 19 -7.17 5.42 6.67
N MET A 20 -6.79 5.10 5.43
CA MET A 20 -5.84 4.03 5.14
C MET A 20 -4.50 4.32 5.84
N HIS A 21 -3.97 5.52 5.69
CA HIS A 21 -2.72 5.94 6.34
C HIS A 21 -2.83 5.84 7.87
N SER A 22 -3.90 6.39 8.45
CA SER A 22 -4.13 6.34 9.90
C SER A 22 -4.22 4.91 10.43
N TYR A 23 -4.97 4.05 9.76
CA TYR A 23 -5.08 2.63 10.14
C TYR A 23 -3.74 1.92 10.12
N LEU A 24 -2.93 2.15 9.08
CA LEU A 24 -1.62 1.52 8.95
C LEU A 24 -0.65 2.00 10.02
N TYR A 25 -0.60 3.31 10.30
CA TYR A 25 0.25 3.84 11.38
C TYR A 25 -0.16 3.31 12.76
N LYS A 26 -1.46 3.14 13.01
CA LYS A 26 -1.95 2.57 14.27
C LYS A 26 -1.61 1.09 14.39
N LYS A 27 -1.73 0.34 13.29
CA LYS A 27 -1.47 -1.10 13.27
C LYS A 27 0.01 -1.44 13.38
N TYR A 28 0.87 -0.63 12.76
CA TYR A 28 2.31 -0.86 12.65
C TYR A 28 3.09 0.34 13.24
N PRO A 29 3.20 0.43 14.58
CA PRO A 29 3.83 1.60 15.22
C PRO A 29 5.32 1.77 14.86
N GLU A 30 5.97 0.73 14.34
CA GLU A 30 7.37 0.75 13.92
C GLU A 30 7.58 1.43 12.57
N ILE A 31 6.55 1.63 11.76
CA ILE A 31 6.69 2.30 10.45
C ILE A 31 6.59 3.82 10.60
N HIS A 32 7.32 4.53 9.76
CA HIS A 32 7.35 6.00 9.76
C HIS A 32 6.97 6.61 8.42
N SER A 33 6.77 5.81 7.38
CA SER A 33 6.39 6.30 6.06
C SER A 33 5.53 5.30 5.30
N ILE A 34 4.53 5.83 4.60
CA ILE A 34 3.62 5.07 3.74
C ILE A 34 3.58 5.78 2.40
N VAL A 35 3.73 5.02 1.32
CA VAL A 35 3.53 5.48 -0.06
C VAL A 35 2.34 4.74 -0.63
N HIS A 36 1.30 5.48 -0.98
CA HIS A 36 0.17 4.97 -1.74
C HIS A 36 0.11 5.71 -3.07
N CYS A 37 -0.03 4.96 -4.16
CA CYS A 37 -0.11 5.55 -5.49
C CYS A 37 -0.87 4.65 -6.47
N HIS A 38 -1.31 5.26 -7.56
CA HIS A 38 -1.94 4.59 -8.70
C HIS A 38 -0.92 4.48 -9.84
N SER A 39 0.23 3.85 -9.59
CA SER A 39 1.25 3.66 -10.60
C SER A 39 0.77 2.71 -11.70
N ASN A 40 1.21 2.93 -12.93
CA ASN A 40 0.59 2.35 -14.12
C ASN A 40 0.46 0.82 -14.08
N TRP A 41 1.56 0.11 -13.95
CA TRP A 41 1.56 -1.34 -14.03
C TRP A 41 0.95 -2.01 -12.81
N ALA A 42 1.23 -1.48 -11.61
CA ALA A 42 0.61 -1.97 -10.37
C ALA A 42 -0.92 -1.80 -10.44
N THR A 43 -1.40 -0.66 -10.94
CA THR A 43 -2.83 -0.41 -11.09
C THR A 43 -3.47 -1.36 -12.13
N ILE A 44 -2.82 -1.52 -13.29
CA ILE A 44 -3.31 -2.45 -14.33
C ILE A 44 -3.43 -3.86 -13.74
N LEU A 45 -2.37 -4.34 -13.08
CA LEU A 45 -2.36 -5.67 -12.49
C LEU A 45 -3.44 -5.82 -11.40
N SER A 46 -3.64 -4.79 -10.60
CA SER A 46 -4.66 -4.77 -9.54
C SER A 46 -6.09 -4.92 -10.10
N CYS A 47 -6.33 -4.44 -11.33
CA CYS A 47 -7.63 -4.59 -11.98
C CYS A 47 -7.99 -6.06 -12.29
N PHE A 48 -7.02 -6.95 -12.33
CA PHE A 48 -7.24 -8.38 -12.46
C PHE A 48 -7.42 -9.09 -11.11
N GLY A 49 -7.25 -8.37 -10.00
CA GLY A 49 -7.40 -8.93 -8.66
C GLY A 49 -6.37 -10.02 -8.32
N ILE A 50 -5.22 -10.02 -9.00
CA ILE A 50 -4.19 -11.06 -8.84
C ILE A 50 -2.97 -10.51 -8.10
N LYS A 51 -2.33 -11.39 -7.35
CA LYS A 51 -1.08 -11.07 -6.65
C LYS A 51 0.12 -11.12 -7.59
N ILE A 52 1.22 -10.48 -7.20
CA ILE A 52 2.53 -10.67 -7.83
C ILE A 52 3.14 -11.94 -7.22
N PRO A 53 3.32 -13.01 -8.00
CA PRO A 53 3.86 -14.28 -7.48
C PRO A 53 5.39 -14.22 -7.34
N SER A 54 5.99 -15.26 -6.77
CA SER A 54 7.44 -15.37 -6.64
C SER A 54 8.10 -15.75 -7.96
N PHE A 55 8.08 -14.84 -8.92
CA PHE A 55 8.69 -15.06 -10.24
C PHE A 55 10.08 -14.44 -10.38
N HIS A 56 10.47 -13.57 -9.45
CA HIS A 56 11.73 -12.84 -9.46
C HIS A 56 12.19 -12.66 -8.01
N TYR A 57 13.50 -12.73 -7.74
CA TYR A 57 14.03 -12.65 -6.38
C TYR A 57 13.67 -11.35 -5.65
N MET A 58 13.50 -10.25 -6.40
CA MET A 58 13.15 -8.95 -5.82
C MET A 58 11.75 -8.91 -5.19
N VAL A 59 10.88 -9.88 -5.44
CA VAL A 59 9.60 -9.97 -4.72
C VAL A 59 9.81 -10.05 -3.21
N ALA A 60 10.93 -10.64 -2.77
CA ALA A 60 11.28 -10.77 -1.35
C ALA A 60 11.43 -9.42 -0.62
N VAL A 61 11.71 -8.31 -1.32
CA VAL A 61 11.82 -6.98 -0.67
C VAL A 61 10.51 -6.53 -0.03
N ALA A 62 9.39 -7.07 -0.47
CA ALA A 62 8.08 -6.81 0.12
C ALA A 62 7.82 -7.61 1.41
N GLY A 63 8.79 -8.40 1.86
CA GLY A 63 8.73 -9.12 3.12
C GLY A 63 8.35 -10.60 3.02
N GLY A 64 8.18 -11.15 1.82
CA GLY A 64 7.82 -12.55 1.65
C GLY A 64 7.87 -13.03 0.20
N GLU A 65 7.20 -14.13 -0.06
CA GLU A 65 7.26 -14.81 -1.37
C GLU A 65 6.30 -14.25 -2.42
N ASP A 66 5.41 -13.34 -2.04
CA ASP A 66 4.45 -12.72 -2.95
C ASP A 66 4.11 -11.30 -2.50
N ILE A 67 3.49 -10.54 -3.41
CA ILE A 67 2.86 -9.25 -3.09
C ILE A 67 1.36 -9.47 -3.35
N ARG A 68 0.59 -9.52 -2.28
CA ARG A 68 -0.83 -9.84 -2.35
C ARG A 68 -1.65 -8.71 -2.94
N CYS A 69 -2.86 -9.02 -3.40
CA CYS A 69 -3.82 -8.03 -3.85
C CYS A 69 -4.98 -7.98 -2.84
N ALA A 70 -5.11 -6.86 -2.16
CA ALA A 70 -6.19 -6.64 -1.20
C ALA A 70 -7.54 -6.56 -1.93
N LYS A 71 -8.57 -7.10 -1.32
CA LYS A 71 -9.93 -7.07 -1.90
C LYS A 71 -10.43 -5.64 -2.03
N TYR A 72 -11.13 -5.39 -3.14
CA TYR A 72 -11.75 -4.11 -3.42
C TYR A 72 -12.75 -3.71 -2.33
N ASP A 73 -12.76 -2.42 -2.03
CA ASP A 73 -13.85 -1.73 -1.36
C ASP A 73 -13.79 -0.25 -1.72
N THR A 74 -14.81 0.50 -1.35
CA THR A 74 -14.88 1.93 -1.65
C THR A 74 -13.71 2.68 -1.04
N PHE A 75 -13.07 3.54 -1.83
CA PHE A 75 -11.96 4.37 -1.36
C PHE A 75 -12.37 5.20 -0.12
N GLY A 76 -11.41 5.42 0.76
CA GLY A 76 -11.61 6.23 1.96
C GLY A 76 -12.45 5.56 3.05
N THR A 77 -12.76 4.27 2.95
CA THR A 77 -13.55 3.54 3.95
C THR A 77 -12.69 2.71 4.89
N SER A 78 -13.20 2.48 6.10
CA SER A 78 -12.53 1.59 7.07
C SER A 78 -12.48 0.15 6.58
N LYS A 79 -13.46 -0.27 5.79
CA LYS A 79 -13.53 -1.63 5.22
C LYS A 79 -12.37 -1.86 4.26
N LEU A 80 -12.06 -0.90 3.38
CA LEU A 80 -10.89 -0.98 2.50
C LEU A 80 -9.61 -1.05 3.32
N SER A 81 -9.46 -0.21 4.34
CA SER A 81 -8.28 -0.23 5.22
C SER A 81 -8.08 -1.59 5.89
N LYS A 82 -9.15 -2.23 6.34
CA LYS A 82 -9.09 -3.58 6.92
C LYS A 82 -8.65 -4.63 5.89
N ASN A 83 -9.16 -4.56 4.67
CA ASN A 83 -8.76 -5.46 3.59
C ASN A 83 -7.26 -5.32 3.28
N ILE A 84 -6.75 -4.09 3.28
CA ILE A 84 -5.34 -3.81 3.07
C ILE A 84 -4.49 -4.41 4.19
N ILE A 85 -4.88 -4.24 5.46
CA ILE A 85 -4.18 -4.81 6.61
C ILE A 85 -4.12 -6.34 6.52
N ILE A 86 -5.19 -7.01 6.11
CA ILE A 86 -5.20 -8.46 5.91
C ILE A 86 -4.14 -8.87 4.89
N SER A 87 -4.04 -8.14 3.78
CA SER A 87 -3.07 -8.45 2.71
C SER A 87 -1.64 -8.11 3.08
N LEU A 88 -1.43 -7.21 4.05
CA LEU A 88 -0.11 -6.80 4.54
C LEU A 88 0.43 -7.70 5.66
N LYS A 89 -0.27 -8.74 6.08
CA LYS A 89 0.25 -9.65 7.09
C LYS A 89 1.61 -10.21 6.66
N ASP A 90 2.66 -9.94 7.44
CA ASP A 90 4.06 -10.32 7.17
C ASP A 90 4.58 -9.77 5.82
N ARG A 91 4.07 -8.63 5.39
CA ARG A 91 4.44 -7.94 4.15
C ARG A 91 4.62 -6.45 4.40
N LYS A 92 5.33 -5.79 3.47
CA LYS A 92 5.54 -4.32 3.47
C LYS A 92 4.84 -3.63 2.31
N ALA A 93 4.25 -4.38 1.42
CA ALA A 93 3.54 -3.84 0.26
C ALA A 93 2.42 -4.78 -0.17
N CYS A 94 1.38 -4.21 -0.76
CA CYS A 94 0.34 -4.98 -1.45
C CYS A 94 -0.26 -4.16 -2.60
N LEU A 95 -0.86 -4.85 -3.55
CA LEU A 95 -1.77 -4.26 -4.50
C LEU A 95 -3.14 -4.08 -3.84
N ILE A 96 -3.93 -3.16 -4.38
CA ILE A 96 -5.31 -2.92 -3.96
C ILE A 96 -6.18 -3.10 -5.19
N GLU A 97 -7.06 -4.10 -5.18
CA GLU A 97 -7.90 -4.48 -6.32
C GLU A 97 -8.66 -3.27 -6.88
N ASN A 98 -8.58 -3.07 -8.20
CA ASN A 98 -9.19 -1.95 -8.93
C ASN A 98 -8.75 -0.56 -8.44
N HIS A 99 -7.54 -0.44 -7.87
CA HIS A 99 -7.15 0.82 -7.23
C HIS A 99 -5.68 1.19 -7.48
N GLY A 100 -4.74 0.39 -7.01
CA GLY A 100 -3.31 0.70 -7.10
C GLY A 100 -2.47 -0.12 -6.13
N GLN A 101 -1.52 0.55 -5.47
CA GLN A 101 -0.61 -0.08 -4.52
C GLN A 101 -0.41 0.74 -3.25
N VAL A 102 0.05 0.06 -2.20
CA VAL A 102 0.54 0.70 -0.99
C VAL A 102 1.82 0.00 -0.55
N ALA A 103 2.79 0.78 -0.09
CA ALA A 103 4.05 0.31 0.47
C ALA A 103 4.38 1.12 1.71
N PHE A 104 5.04 0.50 2.69
CA PHE A 104 5.49 1.21 3.89
C PHE A 104 6.87 0.74 4.33
N ASP A 105 7.57 1.59 5.07
CA ASP A 105 8.84 1.25 5.70
C ASP A 105 9.16 2.22 6.83
N ILE A 106 10.35 2.09 7.40
CA ILE A 106 10.85 2.90 8.51
C ILE A 106 11.13 4.36 8.13
N ASN A 107 11.35 4.66 6.85
CA ASN A 107 11.54 6.03 6.36
C ASN A 107 10.98 6.19 4.95
N LEU A 108 10.85 7.44 4.50
CA LEU A 108 10.25 7.76 3.21
C LEU A 108 11.07 7.22 2.03
N SER A 109 12.38 7.29 2.11
CA SER A 109 13.27 6.82 1.03
C SER A 109 13.06 5.33 0.75
N THR A 110 13.08 4.50 1.78
CA THR A 110 12.90 3.05 1.64
C THR A 110 11.46 2.68 1.27
N ALA A 111 10.46 3.39 1.77
CA ALA A 111 9.06 3.17 1.37
C ALA A 111 8.85 3.51 -0.11
N PHE A 112 9.45 4.60 -0.58
CA PHE A 112 9.39 5.01 -1.99
C PHE A 112 10.11 4.02 -2.91
N GLU A 113 11.31 3.59 -2.54
CA GLU A 113 12.05 2.56 -3.29
C GLU A 113 11.24 1.26 -3.39
N LEU A 114 10.58 0.85 -2.31
CA LEU A 114 9.72 -0.32 -2.33
C LEU A 114 8.54 -0.15 -3.28
N ALA A 115 7.88 1.00 -3.26
CA ALA A 115 6.79 1.30 -4.19
C ALA A 115 7.25 1.27 -5.66
N GLN A 116 8.45 1.79 -5.93
CA GLN A 116 9.05 1.70 -7.28
C GLN A 116 9.33 0.26 -7.68
N GLU A 117 9.84 -0.56 -6.77
CA GLU A 117 10.10 -1.98 -7.06
C GLU A 117 8.82 -2.75 -7.33
N VAL A 118 7.74 -2.47 -6.58
CA VAL A 118 6.42 -3.06 -6.86
C VAL A 118 5.96 -2.73 -8.29
N GLU A 119 6.13 -1.48 -8.71
CA GLU A 119 5.81 -1.06 -10.09
C GLU A 119 6.64 -1.80 -11.12
N TYR A 120 7.96 -1.93 -10.90
CA TYR A 120 8.84 -2.68 -11.82
C TYR A 120 8.47 -4.16 -11.89
N LEU A 121 8.18 -4.78 -10.75
CA LEU A 121 7.76 -6.19 -10.72
C LEU A 121 6.43 -6.39 -11.46
N ALA A 122 5.47 -5.49 -11.24
CA ALA A 122 4.19 -5.54 -11.95
C ALA A 122 4.37 -5.41 -13.46
N SER A 123 5.31 -4.58 -13.92
CA SER A 123 5.57 -4.37 -15.34
C SER A 123 6.13 -5.60 -16.06
N ARG A 124 6.65 -6.57 -15.31
CA ARG A 124 7.29 -7.78 -15.85
C ARG A 124 6.38 -9.00 -15.87
N ILE A 125 5.17 -8.86 -15.41
CA ILE A 125 4.15 -9.91 -15.49
C ILE A 125 3.38 -9.86 -16.86
#